data_3f9828db9839b5f5490cba9da94b1d03
#
_entry.id   3f9828db9839b5f5490cba9da94b1d03
#
_cell.length_a   1.000
_cell.length_b   1.000
_cell.length_c   1.000
_cell.angle_alpha   90.00
_cell.angle_beta   90.00
_cell.angle_gamma   90.00
#
_symmetry.space_group_name_H-M   'P 1'
#
loop_
_entity.id
_entity.type
_entity.pdbx_description
1 polymer ?
#
loop_
_entity_poly.entity_id
_entity_poly.type
_entity_poly.pdbx_seq_one_letter_code
_entity_poly.pdbx_strand_id
1 'polypeptide(L)'
;MALWKLIVWAAAIGAILVPAAAAAGPTVTITPFDRTRTIAAGPDACPFPIVVHSTGTFREAVYSDGTDKTTVRDFHINWTNPASGKSITSVLGGPVIVEPNGDGTVTVTVNGNDAHFNAPGYGSIFADVGHLVYLAAADDPTLTPIAVVKSTGHQDASLFPAVCAPLA
;
A
#
# COMPACT_ATOMS: atom_id res chain seq x y z
N MET A 1 -67.31 -19.11 49.56
CA MET A 1 -66.32 -17.96 49.46
C MET A 1 -64.93 -18.60 49.35
N ALA A 2 -64.40 -18.64 48.14
CA ALA A 2 -63.11 -19.27 47.83
C ALA A 2 -62.04 -18.19 47.64
N LEU A 3 -61.02 -18.19 48.51
CA LEU A 3 -59.84 -17.33 48.41
C LEU A 3 -58.89 -17.87 47.31
N TRP A 4 -58.73 -17.12 46.26
CA TRP A 4 -57.78 -17.41 45.19
C TRP A 4 -56.41 -16.88 45.61
N LYS A 5 -55.46 -17.77 45.85
CA LYS A 5 -54.04 -17.42 46.10
C LYS A 5 -53.35 -17.18 44.76
N LEU A 6 -53.01 -15.93 44.46
CA LEU A 6 -52.14 -15.54 43.34
C LEU A 6 -50.67 -15.88 43.71
N ILE A 7 -50.11 -16.85 43.02
CA ILE A 7 -48.66 -17.16 43.06
C ILE A 7 -48.01 -16.33 41.95
N VAL A 8 -47.27 -15.27 42.32
CA VAL A 8 -46.45 -14.47 41.40
C VAL A 8 -45.12 -15.20 41.24
N TRP A 9 -44.88 -15.75 40.04
CA TRP A 9 -43.58 -16.25 39.63
C TRP A 9 -42.72 -15.07 39.18
N ALA A 10 -41.71 -14.70 39.96
CA ALA A 10 -40.68 -13.76 39.54
C ALA A 10 -39.67 -14.54 38.68
N ALA A 11 -39.76 -14.38 37.35
CA ALA A 11 -38.74 -14.87 36.45
C ALA A 11 -37.51 -13.94 36.56
N ALA A 12 -36.48 -14.38 37.25
CA ALA A 12 -35.17 -13.73 37.23
C ALA A 12 -34.53 -13.94 35.84
N ILE A 13 -34.61 -12.94 34.97
CA ILE A 13 -33.85 -12.90 33.72
C ILE A 13 -32.40 -12.59 34.08
N GLY A 14 -31.60 -13.65 34.21
CA GLY A 14 -30.15 -13.52 34.34
C GLY A 14 -29.60 -13.02 33.00
N ALA A 15 -29.27 -11.72 32.91
CA ALA A 15 -28.51 -11.19 31.78
C ALA A 15 -27.12 -11.84 31.82
N ILE A 16 -26.89 -12.77 30.91
CA ILE A 16 -25.56 -13.33 30.64
C ILE A 16 -24.80 -12.21 29.92
N LEU A 17 -24.00 -11.49 30.69
CA LEU A 17 -22.97 -10.60 30.13
C LEU A 17 -21.93 -11.49 29.43
N VAL A 18 -22.12 -11.72 28.15
CA VAL A 18 -21.06 -12.28 27.29
C VAL A 18 -19.98 -11.23 27.23
N PRO A 19 -18.77 -11.46 27.75
CA PRO A 19 -17.69 -10.52 27.59
C PRO A 19 -17.46 -10.34 26.08
N ALA A 20 -17.60 -9.11 25.60
CA ALA A 20 -17.20 -8.81 24.24
C ALA A 20 -15.71 -9.18 24.16
N ALA A 21 -15.38 -10.18 23.34
CA ALA A 21 -14.00 -10.52 23.07
C ALA A 21 -13.35 -9.24 22.54
N ALA A 22 -12.43 -8.69 23.31
CA ALA A 22 -11.66 -7.53 22.85
C ALA A 22 -11.00 -7.97 21.54
N ALA A 23 -11.33 -7.28 20.44
CA ALA A 23 -10.72 -7.56 19.15
C ALA A 23 -9.20 -7.46 19.35
N ALA A 24 -8.49 -8.54 19.08
CA ALA A 24 -7.04 -8.54 19.15
C ALA A 24 -6.52 -7.47 18.17
N GLY A 25 -5.64 -6.61 18.67
CA GLY A 25 -5.02 -5.60 17.79
C GLY A 25 -4.23 -6.28 16.65
N PRO A 26 -3.85 -5.53 15.63
CA PRO A 26 -3.11 -6.10 14.51
C PRO A 26 -1.73 -6.60 14.94
N THR A 27 -1.26 -7.66 14.29
CA THR A 27 0.15 -8.03 14.34
C THR A 27 0.95 -7.02 13.52
N VAL A 28 1.92 -6.37 14.16
CA VAL A 28 2.73 -5.32 13.50
C VAL A 28 4.15 -5.82 13.29
N THR A 29 4.60 -5.75 12.03
CA THR A 29 5.99 -6.03 11.62
C THR A 29 6.62 -4.77 11.06
N ILE A 30 7.87 -4.52 11.41
CA ILE A 30 8.67 -3.40 10.88
C ILE A 30 9.89 -4.00 10.20
N THR A 31 10.01 -3.78 8.88
CA THR A 31 11.08 -4.35 8.06
C THR A 31 11.87 -3.22 7.40
N PRO A 32 13.16 -3.07 7.70
CA PRO A 32 14.05 -2.18 6.97
C PRO A 32 14.23 -2.72 5.54
N PHE A 33 14.35 -1.81 4.59
CA PHE A 33 14.56 -2.11 3.19
C PHE A 33 15.80 -1.36 2.69
N ASP A 34 16.74 -2.09 2.11
CA ASP A 34 17.92 -1.55 1.44
C ASP A 34 18.25 -2.48 0.27
N ARG A 35 18.04 -1.98 -0.94
CA ARG A 35 18.23 -2.80 -2.14
C ARG A 35 18.79 -1.98 -3.29
N THR A 36 19.79 -2.55 -3.95
CA THR A 36 20.31 -2.05 -5.22
C THR A 36 19.97 -3.02 -6.34
N ARG A 37 19.51 -2.49 -7.47
CA ARG A 37 19.29 -3.27 -8.70
C ARG A 37 19.72 -2.45 -9.91
N THR A 38 20.02 -3.15 -11.02
CA THR A 38 20.28 -2.50 -12.30
C THR A 38 19.11 -2.79 -13.25
N ILE A 39 18.59 -1.72 -13.85
CA ILE A 39 17.66 -1.80 -14.97
C ILE A 39 18.51 -1.73 -16.23
N ALA A 40 18.43 -2.76 -17.07
CA ALA A 40 19.19 -2.82 -18.33
C ALA A 40 18.66 -1.75 -19.31
N ALA A 41 19.53 -1.29 -20.20
CA ALA A 41 19.12 -0.47 -21.34
C ALA A 41 18.13 -1.24 -22.21
N GLY A 42 17.11 -0.57 -22.73
CA GLY A 42 16.11 -1.24 -23.58
C GLY A 42 15.05 -0.29 -24.12
N PRO A 43 14.19 -0.79 -25.04
CA PRO A 43 13.14 0.00 -25.66
C PRO A 43 12.08 0.49 -24.66
N ASP A 44 11.83 -0.30 -23.60
CA ASP A 44 10.86 0.03 -22.54
C ASP A 44 11.54 0.65 -21.30
N ALA A 45 12.79 1.08 -21.43
CA ALA A 45 13.59 1.70 -20.39
C ALA A 45 14.36 2.89 -20.94
N CYS A 46 15.48 3.28 -20.31
CA CYS A 46 16.38 4.27 -20.90
C CYS A 46 17.34 3.60 -21.92
N PRO A 47 17.90 4.37 -22.87
CA PRO A 47 18.89 3.84 -23.81
C PRO A 47 20.25 3.51 -23.17
N PHE A 48 20.35 3.63 -21.87
CA PHE A 48 21.50 3.30 -21.03
C PHE A 48 21.03 2.57 -19.77
N PRO A 49 21.91 1.78 -19.13
CA PRO A 49 21.55 1.12 -17.87
C PRO A 49 21.39 2.14 -16.73
N ILE A 50 20.48 1.83 -15.81
CA ILE A 50 20.23 2.63 -14.62
C ILE A 50 20.49 1.78 -13.39
N VAL A 51 21.27 2.27 -12.45
CA VAL A 51 21.39 1.70 -11.10
C VAL A 51 20.35 2.35 -10.21
N VAL A 52 19.51 1.52 -9.59
CA VAL A 52 18.44 1.96 -8.68
C VAL A 52 18.80 1.49 -7.28
N HIS A 53 19.01 2.42 -6.37
CA HIS A 53 19.20 2.16 -4.95
C HIS A 53 17.98 2.64 -4.19
N SER A 54 17.32 1.73 -3.48
CA SER A 54 16.10 2.00 -2.72
C SER A 54 16.33 1.69 -1.25
N THR A 55 16.00 2.65 -0.38
CA THR A 55 16.10 2.51 1.07
C THR A 55 14.82 2.98 1.74
N GLY A 56 14.50 2.43 2.92
CA GLY A 56 13.32 2.84 3.68
C GLY A 56 12.91 1.83 4.72
N THR A 57 11.69 1.97 5.20
CA THR A 57 11.11 1.06 6.19
C THR A 57 9.65 0.75 5.82
N PHE A 58 9.32 -0.53 5.78
CA PHE A 58 7.94 -1.00 5.69
C PHE A 58 7.40 -1.28 7.10
N ARG A 59 6.23 -0.73 7.40
CA ARG A 59 5.44 -1.09 8.56
C ARG A 59 4.17 -1.77 8.08
N GLU A 60 4.12 -3.07 8.28
CA GLU A 60 2.98 -3.92 7.97
C GLU A 60 2.14 -4.15 9.22
N ALA A 61 0.83 -4.07 9.12
CA ALA A 61 -0.11 -4.35 10.19
C ALA A 61 -1.19 -5.30 9.65
N VAL A 62 -1.14 -6.55 10.08
CA VAL A 62 -2.10 -7.60 9.70
C VAL A 62 -3.16 -7.74 10.78
N TYR A 63 -4.42 -7.59 10.39
CA TYR A 63 -5.60 -7.66 11.24
C TYR A 63 -6.20 -9.08 11.23
N SER A 64 -7.00 -9.39 12.24
CA SER A 64 -7.63 -10.71 12.40
C SER A 64 -8.67 -11.05 11.31
N ASP A 65 -9.18 -10.07 10.59
CA ASP A 65 -10.08 -10.24 9.44
C ASP A 65 -9.34 -10.48 8.10
N GLY A 66 -8.00 -10.53 8.15
CA GLY A 66 -7.15 -10.69 6.97
C GLY A 66 -6.77 -9.39 6.27
N THR A 67 -7.26 -8.24 6.75
CA THR A 67 -6.81 -6.94 6.24
C THR A 67 -5.33 -6.75 6.50
N ASP A 68 -4.57 -6.37 5.48
CA ASP A 68 -3.18 -5.95 5.57
C ASP A 68 -3.06 -4.46 5.28
N LYS A 69 -2.40 -3.75 6.17
CA LYS A 69 -2.07 -2.35 5.99
C LYS A 69 -0.56 -2.16 6.03
N THR A 70 0.03 -1.98 4.87
CA THR A 70 1.43 -1.61 4.74
C THR A 70 1.58 -0.09 4.63
N THR A 71 2.46 0.48 5.43
CA THR A 71 2.84 1.89 5.37
C THR A 71 4.32 1.98 5.09
N VAL A 72 4.66 2.74 4.05
CA VAL A 72 6.04 3.01 3.66
C VAL A 72 6.49 4.30 4.37
N ARG A 73 7.63 4.25 5.04
CA ARG A 73 8.24 5.38 5.76
C ARG A 73 9.66 5.62 5.30
N ASP A 74 10.00 6.88 5.12
CA ASP A 74 11.35 7.32 4.77
C ASP A 74 11.91 6.55 3.56
N PHE A 75 11.04 6.28 2.58
CA PHE A 75 11.42 5.49 1.43
C PHE A 75 11.97 6.42 0.33
N HIS A 76 13.24 6.24 0.06
CA HIS A 76 13.98 6.98 -0.94
C HIS A 76 14.43 6.05 -2.05
N ILE A 77 14.28 6.48 -3.27
CA ILE A 77 14.83 5.79 -4.45
C ILE A 77 15.79 6.73 -5.14
N ASN A 78 17.02 6.32 -5.30
CA ASN A 78 18.03 7.02 -6.08
C ASN A 78 18.27 6.25 -7.39
N TRP A 79 18.07 6.93 -8.50
CA TRP A 79 18.31 6.43 -9.85
C TRP A 79 19.57 7.09 -10.41
N THR A 80 20.54 6.31 -10.81
CA THR A 80 21.83 6.81 -11.29
C THR A 80 22.16 6.19 -12.65
N ASN A 81 22.54 7.04 -13.60
CA ASN A 81 23.22 6.58 -14.80
C ASN A 81 24.72 6.45 -14.51
N PRO A 82 25.29 5.22 -14.47
CA PRO A 82 26.69 5.03 -14.12
C PRO A 82 27.68 5.62 -15.15
N ALA A 83 27.25 5.83 -16.39
CA ALA A 83 28.10 6.38 -17.43
C ALA A 83 28.24 7.91 -17.32
N SER A 84 27.17 8.63 -17.02
CA SER A 84 27.20 10.09 -16.85
C SER A 84 27.44 10.54 -15.42
N GLY A 85 27.20 9.65 -14.43
CA GLY A 85 27.22 9.97 -13.01
C GLY A 85 26.02 10.80 -12.54
N LYS A 86 25.09 11.14 -13.44
CA LYS A 86 23.88 11.89 -13.09
C LYS A 86 22.91 11.03 -12.29
N SER A 87 22.22 11.65 -11.34
CA SER A 87 21.24 10.98 -10.50
C SER A 87 19.99 11.81 -10.27
N ILE A 88 18.87 11.14 -10.07
CA ILE A 88 17.59 11.70 -9.64
C ILE A 88 17.09 10.94 -8.43
N THR A 89 16.29 11.62 -7.61
CA THR A 89 15.77 11.03 -6.38
C THR A 89 14.25 11.06 -6.39
N SER A 90 13.64 9.97 -5.93
CA SER A 90 12.22 9.91 -5.64
C SER A 90 12.00 9.63 -4.16
N VAL A 91 10.91 10.18 -3.64
CA VAL A 91 10.39 9.87 -2.31
C VAL A 91 9.02 9.22 -2.50
N LEU A 92 8.85 8.04 -1.93
CA LEU A 92 7.56 7.36 -1.87
C LEU A 92 7.02 7.45 -0.45
N GLY A 93 5.70 7.50 -0.32
CA GLY A 93 5.06 7.49 0.98
C GLY A 93 3.55 7.39 0.85
N GLY A 94 2.98 6.60 1.72
CA GLY A 94 1.55 6.40 1.81
C GLY A 94 1.19 4.99 2.26
N PRO A 95 -0.02 4.78 2.74
CA PRO A 95 -0.52 3.46 3.04
C PRO A 95 -0.98 2.72 1.78
N VAL A 96 -0.64 1.44 1.72
CA VAL A 96 -1.29 0.43 0.89
C VAL A 96 -2.12 -0.44 1.83
N ILE A 97 -3.40 -0.63 1.51
CA ILE A 97 -4.33 -1.44 2.29
C ILE A 97 -4.85 -2.55 1.37
N VAL A 98 -4.75 -3.78 1.82
CA VAL A 98 -5.25 -4.97 1.12
C VAL A 98 -6.35 -5.59 1.98
N GLU A 99 -7.56 -5.67 1.43
CA GLU A 99 -8.76 -6.17 2.12
C GLU A 99 -9.32 -7.39 1.37
N PRO A 100 -9.42 -8.56 2.01
CA PRO A 100 -10.01 -9.74 1.40
C PRO A 100 -11.51 -9.56 1.11
N ASN A 101 -11.96 -9.95 -0.09
CA ASN A 101 -13.36 -9.88 -0.49
C ASN A 101 -14.15 -11.19 -0.22
N GLY A 102 -13.45 -12.27 0.16
CA GLY A 102 -14.07 -13.57 0.44
C GLY A 102 -14.42 -14.40 -0.81
N ASP A 103 -14.16 -13.90 -2.00
CA ASP A 103 -14.44 -14.54 -3.30
C ASP A 103 -13.17 -14.95 -4.07
N GLY A 104 -12.02 -14.93 -3.39
CA GLY A 104 -10.71 -15.19 -4.01
C GLY A 104 -10.06 -13.93 -4.60
N THR A 105 -10.69 -12.76 -4.42
CA THR A 105 -10.11 -11.46 -4.77
C THR A 105 -9.78 -10.64 -3.53
N VAL A 106 -8.98 -9.60 -3.72
CA VAL A 106 -8.70 -8.57 -2.74
C VAL A 106 -8.98 -7.19 -3.31
N THR A 107 -9.42 -6.27 -2.46
CA THR A 107 -9.46 -4.84 -2.77
C THR A 107 -8.15 -4.22 -2.30
N VAL A 108 -7.42 -3.59 -3.22
CA VAL A 108 -6.19 -2.88 -2.93
C VAL A 108 -6.45 -1.38 -2.99
N THR A 109 -6.16 -0.69 -1.91
CA THR A 109 -6.25 0.77 -1.82
C THR A 109 -4.86 1.36 -1.62
N VAL A 110 -4.42 2.17 -2.57
CA VAL A 110 -3.16 2.92 -2.53
C VAL A 110 -3.48 4.39 -2.31
N ASN A 111 -2.87 5.00 -1.31
CA ASN A 111 -3.07 6.41 -1.00
C ASN A 111 -1.73 7.13 -0.88
N GLY A 112 -1.66 8.35 -1.41
CA GLY A 112 -0.55 9.26 -1.20
C GLY A 112 0.36 9.41 -2.40
N ASN A 113 1.66 9.41 -2.13
CA ASN A 113 2.71 9.60 -3.13
C ASN A 113 3.31 8.24 -3.49
N ASP A 114 2.76 7.60 -4.53
CA ASP A 114 3.26 6.31 -5.01
C ASP A 114 4.61 6.46 -5.72
N ALA A 115 4.77 7.55 -6.49
CA ALA A 115 6.06 7.92 -7.07
C ALA A 115 6.13 9.44 -7.32
N HIS A 116 7.20 10.08 -6.86
CA HIS A 116 7.45 11.48 -7.15
C HIS A 116 8.94 11.71 -7.37
N PHE A 117 9.30 12.00 -8.62
CA PHE A 117 10.69 12.20 -9.02
C PHE A 117 10.99 13.66 -9.25
N ASN A 118 12.10 14.10 -8.67
CA ASN A 118 12.68 15.42 -8.87
C ASN A 118 14.07 15.30 -9.47
N ALA A 119 14.37 16.14 -10.44
CA ALA A 119 15.69 16.21 -11.04
C ALA A 119 16.28 17.61 -10.92
N PRO A 120 17.57 17.75 -10.60
CA PRO A 120 18.25 19.04 -10.57
C PRO A 120 18.10 19.77 -11.91
N GLY A 121 17.63 21.03 -11.86
CA GLY A 121 17.41 21.85 -13.04
C GLY A 121 16.12 21.58 -13.83
N TYR A 122 15.40 20.50 -13.53
CA TYR A 122 14.15 20.13 -14.20
C TYR A 122 12.92 20.31 -13.29
N GLY A 123 13.10 20.29 -11.96
CA GLY A 123 12.00 20.29 -11.00
C GLY A 123 11.33 18.91 -10.90
N SER A 124 10.02 18.88 -10.69
CA SER A 124 9.23 17.64 -10.73
C SER A 124 9.10 17.13 -12.15
N ILE A 125 9.58 15.91 -12.40
CA ILE A 125 9.63 15.30 -13.73
C ILE A 125 8.64 14.15 -13.89
N PHE A 126 8.16 13.60 -12.77
CA PHE A 126 7.15 12.54 -12.73
C PHE A 126 6.44 12.59 -11.38
N ALA A 127 5.13 12.45 -11.39
CA ALA A 127 4.35 12.33 -10.19
C ALA A 127 3.20 11.33 -10.37
N ASP A 128 3.11 10.41 -9.44
CA ASP A 128 1.98 9.51 -9.27
C ASP A 128 1.48 9.66 -7.84
N VAL A 129 0.49 10.54 -7.68
CA VAL A 129 0.01 11.01 -6.38
C VAL A 129 -1.50 11.00 -6.36
N GLY A 130 -2.08 10.30 -5.39
CA GLY A 130 -3.53 10.31 -5.30
C GLY A 130 -4.11 9.15 -4.50
N HIS A 131 -5.25 8.70 -4.98
CA HIS A 131 -6.00 7.60 -4.40
C HIS A 131 -6.40 6.64 -5.52
N LEU A 132 -5.89 5.42 -5.46
CA LEU A 132 -6.16 4.35 -6.40
C LEU A 132 -6.80 3.18 -5.65
N VAL A 133 -7.91 2.67 -6.17
CA VAL A 133 -8.57 1.45 -5.66
C VAL A 133 -8.74 0.50 -6.82
N TYR A 134 -8.28 -0.74 -6.65
CA TYR A 134 -8.41 -1.76 -7.67
C TYR A 134 -8.65 -3.15 -7.06
N LEU A 135 -9.13 -4.08 -7.87
CA LEU A 135 -9.23 -5.50 -7.53
C LEU A 135 -8.00 -6.24 -8.03
N ALA A 136 -7.52 -7.20 -7.25
CA ALA A 136 -6.47 -8.14 -7.62
C ALA A 136 -6.86 -9.56 -7.20
N ALA A 137 -6.20 -10.58 -7.76
CA ALA A 137 -6.35 -11.95 -7.27
C ALA A 137 -5.64 -12.10 -5.91
N ALA A 138 -6.27 -12.79 -4.96
CA ALA A 138 -5.72 -12.96 -3.61
C ALA A 138 -4.44 -13.81 -3.58
N ASP A 139 -4.23 -14.66 -4.58
CA ASP A 139 -3.07 -15.52 -4.74
C ASP A 139 -1.96 -14.92 -5.64
N ASP A 140 -2.17 -13.72 -6.18
CA ASP A 140 -1.15 -13.00 -6.96
C ASP A 140 -0.23 -12.20 -6.01
N PRO A 141 1.04 -12.61 -5.80
CA PRO A 141 1.96 -11.90 -4.92
C PRO A 141 2.36 -10.51 -5.43
N THR A 142 2.07 -10.21 -6.70
CA THR A 142 2.34 -8.90 -7.31
C THR A 142 1.15 -7.95 -7.22
N LEU A 143 -0.02 -8.45 -6.80
CA LEU A 143 -1.28 -7.71 -6.74
C LEU A 143 -1.60 -6.98 -8.05
N THR A 144 -1.42 -7.67 -9.17
CA THR A 144 -1.66 -7.10 -10.50
C THR A 144 -3.14 -6.70 -10.64
N PRO A 145 -3.44 -5.46 -11.05
CA PRO A 145 -4.82 -5.02 -11.19
C PRO A 145 -5.62 -5.84 -12.20
N ILE A 146 -6.73 -6.44 -11.75
CA ILE A 146 -7.74 -7.07 -12.62
C ILE A 146 -8.72 -6.00 -13.11
N ALA A 147 -9.12 -5.10 -12.22
CA ALA A 147 -10.05 -4.01 -12.53
C ALA A 147 -9.77 -2.80 -11.63
N VAL A 148 -9.71 -1.62 -12.22
CA VAL A 148 -9.63 -0.36 -11.46
C VAL A 148 -11.04 0.07 -11.08
N VAL A 149 -11.28 0.22 -9.78
CA VAL A 149 -12.57 0.63 -9.21
C VAL A 149 -12.66 2.14 -9.09
N LYS A 150 -11.56 2.78 -8.67
CA LYS A 150 -11.49 4.22 -8.49
C LYS A 150 -10.05 4.70 -8.69
N SER A 151 -9.91 5.82 -9.38
CA SER A 151 -8.65 6.54 -9.53
C SER A 151 -8.91 8.04 -9.43
N THR A 152 -8.20 8.72 -8.54
CA THR A 152 -8.26 10.19 -8.38
C THR A 152 -6.88 10.72 -8.02
N GLY A 153 -6.54 11.90 -8.51
CA GLY A 153 -5.24 12.51 -8.31
C GLY A 153 -4.53 12.74 -9.63
N HIS A 154 -3.21 12.89 -9.55
CA HIS A 154 -2.35 13.07 -10.71
C HIS A 154 -1.58 11.77 -10.96
N GLN A 155 -1.66 11.26 -12.18
CA GLN A 155 -0.95 10.05 -12.62
C GLN A 155 -0.29 10.34 -13.95
N ASP A 156 1.04 10.28 -13.99
CA ASP A 156 1.80 10.44 -15.23
C ASP A 156 1.83 9.12 -16.03
N ALA A 157 1.60 9.23 -17.32
CA ALA A 157 1.40 8.05 -18.18
C ALA A 157 2.65 7.17 -18.37
N SER A 158 3.86 7.72 -18.20
CA SER A 158 5.08 6.98 -18.47
C SER A 158 6.27 7.50 -17.67
N LEU A 159 6.82 6.62 -16.83
CA LEU A 159 7.96 6.92 -15.97
C LEU A 159 9.28 7.09 -16.76
N PHE A 160 9.61 6.11 -17.62
CA PHE A 160 10.94 6.08 -18.25
C PHE A 160 11.25 7.27 -19.15
N PRO A 161 10.37 7.74 -20.04
CA PRO A 161 10.64 8.95 -20.80
C PRO A 161 10.94 10.17 -19.93
N ALA A 162 10.26 10.30 -18.79
CA ALA A 162 10.46 11.42 -17.88
C ALA A 162 11.82 11.36 -17.17
N VAL A 163 12.26 10.18 -16.73
CA VAL A 163 13.50 10.01 -15.95
C VAL A 163 14.75 9.88 -16.83
N CYS A 164 14.63 9.42 -18.08
CA CYS A 164 15.78 9.22 -18.95
C CYS A 164 16.47 10.53 -19.35
N ALA A 165 15.70 11.58 -19.68
CA ALA A 165 16.25 12.85 -20.13
C ALA A 165 17.18 13.52 -19.10
N PRO A 166 16.83 13.64 -17.81
CA PRO A 166 17.73 14.20 -16.81
C PRO A 166 18.96 13.32 -16.51
N LEU A 167 18.88 12.01 -16.76
CA LEU A 167 19.97 11.06 -16.51
C LEU A 167 20.94 10.92 -17.68
N ALA A 168 20.58 11.36 -18.86
CA ALA A 168 21.40 11.26 -20.07
C ALA A 168 22.71 12.06 -20.04
#